data_f469d2508a83cee52c9c6e78233702df
#
_entry.id   f469d2508a83cee52c9c6e78233702df
#
_cell.length_a   1.000
_cell.length_b   1.000
_cell.length_c   1.000
_cell.angle_alpha   90.00
_cell.angle_beta   90.00
_cell.angle_gamma   90.00
#
_symmetry.space_group_name_H-M   'P 1'
#
loop_
_entity.id
_entity.type
_entity.pdbx_description
1 polymer ?
#
loop_
_entity_poly.entity_id
_entity_poly.type
_entity_poly.pdbx_seq_one_letter_code
_entity_poly.pdbx_strand_id
1 'polypeptide(L)'
;MAPNPVNIFEYEEIAKKRLNKGDYDFIAGAATDEITLRRTREVLDSIVMKPRMMVDVSKRDLGTTVLGQKISFPVMLCPAGNHGAAHPDAELATVKAAGKADTVMVLSSHSAKTLEDVAEAATGPIWFQQYFFKDRELTLGMAARAEEAGYTALCLTLDAKISPKRERNIRNDYVGPVSPNYAHLD
;
A
#
# COMPACT_ATOMS: atom_id res chain seq x y z
N MET A 1 -17.81 -13.01 -19.88
CA MET A 1 -16.73 -12.30 -19.15
C MET A 1 -17.32 -11.05 -18.54
N ALA A 2 -17.09 -10.77 -17.28
CA ALA A 2 -17.40 -9.45 -16.76
C ALA A 2 -16.58 -8.41 -17.58
N PRO A 3 -17.17 -7.26 -17.95
CA PRO A 3 -16.43 -6.24 -18.67
C PRO A 3 -15.19 -5.84 -17.87
N ASN A 4 -14.08 -5.55 -18.55
CA ASN A 4 -12.89 -5.04 -17.89
C ASN A 4 -13.23 -3.73 -17.19
N PRO A 5 -12.86 -3.55 -15.91
CA PRO A 5 -13.12 -2.30 -15.21
C PRO A 5 -12.45 -1.13 -15.91
N VAL A 6 -13.16 -0.02 -16.04
CA VAL A 6 -12.68 1.19 -16.69
C VAL A 6 -12.16 2.25 -15.71
N ASN A 7 -12.39 2.04 -14.42
CA ASN A 7 -11.89 2.88 -13.33
C ASN A 7 -11.67 2.05 -12.05
N ILE A 8 -10.99 2.63 -11.06
CA ILE A 8 -10.63 1.92 -9.83
C ILE A 8 -11.83 1.57 -8.94
N PHE A 9 -12.95 2.31 -9.03
CA PHE A 9 -14.14 2.03 -8.22
C PHE A 9 -14.84 0.75 -8.67
N GLU A 10 -14.77 0.41 -9.96
CA GLU A 10 -15.31 -0.85 -10.47
C GLU A 10 -14.54 -2.06 -9.96
N TYR A 11 -13.23 -1.90 -9.64
CA TYR A 11 -12.47 -2.95 -8.97
C TYR A 11 -12.98 -3.21 -7.54
N GLU A 12 -13.42 -2.19 -6.81
CA GLU A 12 -14.02 -2.35 -5.49
C GLU A 12 -15.29 -3.20 -5.56
N GLU A 13 -16.16 -2.96 -6.54
CA GLU A 13 -17.39 -3.74 -6.75
C GLU A 13 -17.10 -5.21 -7.11
N ILE A 14 -15.99 -5.46 -7.83
CA ILE A 14 -15.54 -6.82 -8.13
C ILE A 14 -14.97 -7.48 -6.86
N ALA A 15 -14.16 -6.77 -6.12
CA ALA A 15 -13.55 -7.25 -4.87
C ALA A 15 -14.63 -7.62 -3.84
N LYS A 16 -15.65 -6.78 -3.67
CA LYS A 16 -16.79 -7.02 -2.77
C LYS A 16 -17.53 -8.33 -3.05
N LYS A 17 -17.56 -8.76 -4.31
CA LYS A 17 -18.20 -10.02 -4.71
C LYS A 17 -17.28 -11.23 -4.59
N ARG A 18 -15.98 -11.04 -4.53
CA ARG A 18 -14.97 -12.12 -4.52
C ARG A 18 -14.36 -12.37 -3.15
N LEU A 19 -14.18 -11.34 -2.36
CA LEU A 19 -13.58 -11.45 -1.03
C LEU A 19 -14.61 -11.97 -0.04
N ASN A 20 -14.14 -12.67 0.99
CA ASN A 20 -14.98 -12.92 2.15
C ASN A 20 -15.29 -11.60 2.87
N LYS A 21 -16.36 -11.60 3.65
CA LYS A 21 -16.84 -10.38 4.30
C LYS A 21 -15.80 -9.74 5.25
N GLY A 22 -15.04 -10.56 5.97
CA GLY A 22 -14.04 -10.09 6.93
C GLY A 22 -12.91 -9.33 6.24
N ASP A 23 -12.33 -9.91 5.18
CA ASP A 23 -11.25 -9.29 4.40
C ASP A 23 -11.74 -8.03 3.68
N TYR A 24 -12.93 -8.07 3.07
CA TYR A 24 -13.50 -6.88 2.44
C TYR A 24 -13.71 -5.75 3.45
N ASP A 25 -14.35 -6.03 4.59
CA ASP A 25 -14.62 -5.02 5.63
C ASP A 25 -13.32 -4.50 6.28
N PHE A 26 -12.27 -5.33 6.34
CA PHE A 26 -10.95 -4.89 6.79
C PHE A 26 -10.33 -3.88 5.81
N ILE A 27 -10.41 -4.13 4.52
CA ILE A 27 -9.82 -3.25 3.49
C ILE A 27 -10.67 -1.98 3.31
N ALA A 28 -11.99 -2.12 3.17
CA ALA A 28 -12.91 -1.03 2.86
C ALA A 28 -13.37 -0.21 4.07
N GLY A 29 -13.18 -0.74 5.28
CA GLY A 29 -13.65 -0.12 6.52
C GLY A 29 -12.66 0.85 7.15
N ALA A 30 -13.16 1.65 8.11
CA ALA A 30 -12.36 2.58 8.90
C ALA A 30 -12.74 2.53 10.38
N ALA A 31 -12.22 3.47 11.17
CA ALA A 31 -12.48 3.54 12.61
C ALA A 31 -13.85 4.14 12.91
N THR A 32 -14.49 3.63 13.96
CA THR A 32 -15.77 4.12 14.53
C THR A 32 -16.83 4.39 13.46
N ASP A 33 -17.36 5.61 13.40
CA ASP A 33 -18.41 6.04 12.45
C ASP A 33 -17.91 6.30 11.01
N GLU A 34 -16.64 6.02 10.72
CA GLU A 34 -16.01 6.17 9.41
C GLU A 34 -16.14 7.59 8.81
N ILE A 35 -16.20 8.62 9.66
CA ILE A 35 -16.39 10.01 9.23
C ILE A 35 -15.22 10.47 8.37
N THR A 36 -13.97 10.19 8.82
CA THR A 36 -12.76 10.57 8.07
C THR A 36 -12.70 9.88 6.72
N LEU A 37 -13.08 8.60 6.63
CA LEU A 37 -13.12 7.86 5.37
C LEU A 37 -14.03 8.56 4.34
N ARG A 38 -15.27 8.88 4.73
CA ARG A 38 -16.20 9.59 3.83
C ARG A 38 -15.70 10.98 3.47
N ARG A 39 -15.25 11.75 4.48
CA ARG A 39 -14.74 13.11 4.27
C ARG A 39 -13.52 13.16 3.37
N THR A 40 -12.63 12.17 3.45
CA THR A 40 -11.47 12.09 2.55
C THR A 40 -11.92 12.08 1.08
N ARG A 41 -12.95 11.30 0.76
CA ARG A 41 -13.48 11.25 -0.61
C ARG A 41 -14.12 12.59 -1.01
N GLU A 42 -14.96 13.17 -0.15
CA GLU A 42 -15.61 14.46 -0.38
C GLU A 42 -14.59 15.58 -0.64
N VAL A 43 -13.51 15.61 0.15
CA VAL A 43 -12.44 16.61 -0.02
C VAL A 43 -11.69 16.39 -1.34
N LEU A 44 -11.34 15.17 -1.69
CA LEU A 44 -10.68 14.87 -2.96
C LEU A 44 -11.55 15.25 -4.16
N ASP A 45 -12.86 15.00 -4.09
CA ASP A 45 -13.82 15.37 -5.14
C ASP A 45 -14.01 16.90 -5.26
N SER A 46 -13.72 17.65 -4.19
CA SER A 46 -13.78 19.12 -4.22
C SER A 46 -12.57 19.78 -4.87
N ILE A 47 -11.48 19.04 -5.07
CA ILE A 47 -10.26 19.55 -5.70
C ILE A 47 -10.47 19.59 -7.21
N VAL A 48 -10.39 20.78 -7.79
CA VAL A 48 -10.56 20.99 -9.22
C VAL A 48 -9.27 21.51 -9.87
N MET A 49 -9.04 21.10 -11.10
CA MET A 49 -7.93 21.59 -11.91
C MET A 49 -8.38 22.82 -12.71
N LYS A 50 -7.58 23.87 -12.66
CA LYS A 50 -7.76 25.05 -13.55
C LYS A 50 -6.97 24.83 -14.84
N PRO A 51 -7.62 24.49 -15.95
CA PRO A 51 -6.92 24.23 -17.20
C PRO A 51 -6.31 25.52 -17.76
N ARG A 52 -5.17 25.38 -18.46
CA ARG A 52 -4.58 26.44 -19.28
C ARG A 52 -4.87 26.12 -20.72
N MET A 53 -5.52 27.07 -21.42
CA MET A 53 -5.84 26.92 -22.82
C MET A 53 -4.67 27.38 -23.69
N MET A 54 -4.62 26.88 -24.94
CA MET A 54 -3.63 27.27 -25.96
C MET A 54 -2.15 27.02 -25.58
N VAL A 55 -1.91 26.01 -24.72
CA VAL A 55 -0.56 25.54 -24.39
C VAL A 55 -0.26 24.30 -25.23
N ASP A 56 0.88 24.29 -25.89
CA ASP A 56 1.34 23.08 -26.60
C ASP A 56 1.63 21.95 -25.59
N VAL A 57 0.88 20.87 -25.69
CA VAL A 57 0.99 19.67 -24.86
C VAL A 57 1.44 18.44 -25.64
N SER A 58 2.03 18.64 -26.84
CA SER A 58 2.52 17.55 -27.67
C SER A 58 3.66 16.76 -27.03
N LYS A 59 4.48 17.42 -26.19
CA LYS A 59 5.56 16.81 -25.41
C LYS A 59 5.23 16.94 -23.92
N ARG A 60 4.75 15.85 -23.32
CA ARG A 60 4.45 15.77 -21.89
C ARG A 60 5.51 14.94 -21.20
N ASP A 61 6.06 15.46 -20.13
CA ASP A 61 6.93 14.74 -19.19
C ASP A 61 6.30 14.83 -17.79
N LEU A 62 5.96 13.69 -17.21
CA LEU A 62 5.44 13.56 -15.85
C LEU A 62 6.51 13.06 -14.90
N GLY A 63 7.71 12.77 -15.39
CA GLY A 63 8.83 12.25 -14.63
C GLY A 63 9.22 13.19 -13.49
N THR A 64 9.58 12.62 -12.36
CA THR A 64 10.08 13.36 -11.20
C THR A 64 11.10 12.54 -10.42
N THR A 65 11.68 13.14 -9.39
CA THR A 65 12.67 12.48 -8.53
C THR A 65 12.23 12.62 -7.07
N VAL A 66 12.18 11.50 -6.34
CA VAL A 66 11.85 11.45 -4.92
C VAL A 66 12.99 10.74 -4.17
N LEU A 67 13.61 11.41 -3.21
CA LEU A 67 14.80 10.91 -2.48
C LEU A 67 15.91 10.35 -3.41
N GLY A 68 16.16 11.04 -4.52
CA GLY A 68 17.15 10.62 -5.52
C GLY A 68 16.66 9.54 -6.49
N GLN A 69 15.50 8.93 -6.25
CA GLN A 69 14.91 7.91 -7.10
C GLN A 69 14.06 8.55 -8.20
N LYS A 70 14.38 8.30 -9.45
CA LYS A 70 13.56 8.73 -10.60
C LYS A 70 12.32 7.84 -10.73
N ILE A 71 11.19 8.46 -11.04
CA ILE A 71 9.92 7.79 -11.34
C ILE A 71 9.27 8.43 -12.57
N SER A 72 8.51 7.64 -13.32
CA SER A 72 7.92 8.08 -14.61
C SER A 72 6.76 9.07 -14.45
N PHE A 73 6.13 9.10 -13.28
CA PHE A 73 5.03 10.03 -12.95
C PHE A 73 4.89 10.16 -11.42
N PRO A 74 4.31 11.27 -10.90
CA PRO A 74 4.34 11.61 -9.48
C PRO A 74 3.32 10.84 -8.64
N VAL A 75 3.24 9.51 -8.82
CA VAL A 75 2.40 8.62 -8.02
C VAL A 75 3.22 7.41 -7.61
N MET A 76 3.19 7.08 -6.33
CA MET A 76 3.86 5.93 -5.73
C MET A 76 2.82 5.04 -5.06
N LEU A 77 3.12 3.75 -4.90
CA LEU A 77 2.26 2.85 -4.14
C LEU A 77 2.58 2.97 -2.65
N CYS A 78 1.59 3.42 -1.89
CA CYS A 78 1.71 3.55 -0.43
C CYS A 78 1.80 2.17 0.25
N PRO A 79 2.37 2.10 1.47
CA PRO A 79 2.43 0.85 2.22
C PRO A 79 1.03 0.42 2.66
N ALA A 80 0.56 -0.69 2.12
CA ALA A 80 -0.64 -1.38 2.55
C ALA A 80 -0.26 -2.78 3.01
N GLY A 81 -0.76 -3.19 4.17
CA GLY A 81 -0.49 -4.52 4.70
C GLY A 81 -1.39 -5.58 4.09
N ASN A 82 -0.92 -6.84 4.12
CA ASN A 82 -1.70 -8.03 3.86
C ASN A 82 -2.45 -8.05 2.51
N HIS A 83 -1.73 -7.85 1.41
CA HIS A 83 -2.32 -8.02 0.06
C HIS A 83 -2.80 -9.46 -0.17
N GLY A 84 -2.31 -10.43 0.63
CA GLY A 84 -2.76 -11.82 0.62
C GLY A 84 -4.25 -12.00 0.92
N ALA A 85 -4.87 -11.06 1.62
CA ALA A 85 -6.32 -11.04 1.82
C ALA A 85 -7.09 -10.80 0.50
N ALA A 86 -6.47 -10.12 -0.47
CA ALA A 86 -7.10 -9.80 -1.75
C ALA A 86 -6.72 -10.77 -2.88
N HIS A 87 -5.48 -11.29 -2.90
CA HIS A 87 -4.98 -12.17 -3.96
C HIS A 87 -3.82 -13.04 -3.47
N PRO A 88 -3.72 -14.31 -3.91
CA PRO A 88 -2.65 -15.22 -3.47
C PRO A 88 -1.23 -14.77 -3.84
N ASP A 89 -1.05 -14.04 -4.95
CA ASP A 89 0.25 -13.48 -5.31
C ASP A 89 0.63 -12.28 -4.44
N ALA A 90 -0.33 -11.70 -3.75
CA ALA A 90 -0.14 -10.66 -2.74
C ALA A 90 0.81 -9.52 -3.23
N GLU A 91 1.80 -9.16 -2.42
CA GLU A 91 2.77 -8.10 -2.70
C GLU A 91 3.68 -8.39 -3.89
N LEU A 92 3.85 -9.68 -4.28
CA LEU A 92 4.63 -10.05 -5.47
C LEU A 92 3.99 -9.53 -6.77
N ALA A 93 2.65 -9.58 -6.86
CA ALA A 93 1.95 -9.00 -8.00
C ALA A 93 2.08 -7.46 -8.01
N THR A 94 1.98 -6.85 -6.84
CA THR A 94 2.02 -5.39 -6.68
C THR A 94 3.40 -4.83 -7.02
N VAL A 95 4.48 -5.46 -6.56
CA VAL A 95 5.85 -4.99 -6.83
C VAL A 95 6.21 -5.10 -8.32
N LYS A 96 5.78 -6.17 -8.99
CA LYS A 96 5.94 -6.32 -10.45
C LYS A 96 5.15 -5.26 -11.21
N ALA A 97 3.94 -4.92 -10.76
CA ALA A 97 3.14 -3.88 -11.37
C ALA A 97 3.76 -2.49 -11.19
N ALA A 98 4.31 -2.19 -10.01
CA ALA A 98 5.03 -0.95 -9.74
C ALA A 98 6.26 -0.80 -10.64
N GLY A 99 7.08 -1.84 -10.76
CA GLY A 99 8.25 -1.84 -11.66
C GLY A 99 7.85 -1.66 -13.13
N LYS A 100 6.77 -2.31 -13.59
CA LYS A 100 6.24 -2.12 -14.95
C LYS A 100 5.75 -0.70 -15.21
N ALA A 101 5.25 -0.02 -14.18
CA ALA A 101 4.81 1.37 -14.25
C ALA A 101 5.96 2.37 -14.02
N ASP A 102 7.18 1.91 -13.80
CA ASP A 102 8.36 2.70 -13.49
C ASP A 102 8.12 3.68 -12.32
N THR A 103 7.57 3.14 -11.22
CA THR A 103 7.33 3.88 -10.00
C THR A 103 7.78 3.08 -8.76
N VAL A 104 7.79 3.74 -7.59
CA VAL A 104 8.18 3.12 -6.33
C VAL A 104 7.00 2.40 -5.69
N MET A 105 7.24 1.19 -5.20
CA MET A 105 6.39 0.53 -4.22
C MET A 105 7.01 0.67 -2.83
N VAL A 106 6.23 1.15 -1.86
CA VAL A 106 6.60 1.09 -0.44
C VAL A 106 5.98 -0.18 0.14
N LEU A 107 6.82 -1.14 0.53
CA LEU A 107 6.36 -2.39 1.16
C LEU A 107 6.01 -2.15 2.63
N SER A 108 4.85 -2.59 3.05
CA SER A 108 4.49 -2.61 4.47
C SER A 108 5.22 -3.71 5.23
N SER A 109 5.67 -3.43 6.44
CA SER A 109 6.17 -4.46 7.36
C SER A 109 5.12 -5.52 7.74
N HIS A 110 3.82 -5.24 7.52
CA HIS A 110 2.71 -6.18 7.66
C HIS A 110 2.33 -6.88 6.36
N SER A 111 3.26 -7.02 5.42
CA SER A 111 3.03 -7.74 4.17
C SER A 111 2.73 -9.23 4.39
N ALA A 112 2.02 -9.84 3.44
CA ALA A 112 1.74 -11.28 3.42
C ALA A 112 2.91 -12.11 2.87
N LYS A 113 3.92 -11.46 2.30
CA LYS A 113 5.17 -12.06 1.82
C LYS A 113 6.34 -11.51 2.61
N THR A 114 7.46 -12.24 2.66
CA THR A 114 8.68 -11.74 3.28
C THR A 114 9.22 -10.54 2.51
N LEU A 115 9.94 -9.67 3.18
CA LEU A 115 10.55 -8.52 2.51
C LEU A 115 11.60 -8.96 1.49
N GLU A 116 12.26 -10.09 1.73
CA GLU A 116 13.23 -10.70 0.82
C GLU A 116 12.57 -11.22 -0.46
N ASP A 117 11.44 -11.97 -0.36
CA ASP A 117 10.70 -12.47 -1.52
C ASP A 117 10.21 -11.32 -2.41
N VAL A 118 9.75 -10.22 -1.78
CA VAL A 118 9.28 -9.05 -2.52
C VAL A 118 10.44 -8.32 -3.19
N ALA A 119 11.60 -8.24 -2.54
CA ALA A 119 12.80 -7.65 -3.14
C ALA A 119 13.29 -8.46 -4.34
N GLU A 120 13.31 -9.81 -4.24
CA GLU A 120 13.68 -10.70 -5.35
C GLU A 120 12.74 -10.54 -6.55
N ALA A 121 11.44 -10.35 -6.29
CA ALA A 121 10.44 -10.16 -7.34
C ALA A 121 10.40 -8.74 -7.93
N ALA A 122 11.09 -7.78 -7.33
CA ALA A 122 11.07 -6.38 -7.75
C ALA A 122 11.79 -6.18 -9.08
N THR A 123 11.18 -5.39 -9.97
CA THR A 123 11.77 -4.97 -11.26
C THR A 123 11.99 -3.46 -11.32
N GLY A 124 11.72 -2.77 -10.23
CA GLY A 124 11.87 -1.33 -10.05
C GLY A 124 12.22 -0.98 -8.61
N PRO A 125 12.30 0.31 -8.27
CA PRO A 125 12.71 0.75 -6.94
C PRO A 125 11.67 0.39 -5.87
N ILE A 126 12.16 -0.06 -4.73
CA ILE A 126 11.36 -0.44 -3.58
C ILE A 126 11.82 0.28 -2.31
N TRP A 127 10.87 0.70 -1.49
CA TRP A 127 11.09 1.26 -0.16
C TRP A 127 10.40 0.39 0.88
N PHE A 128 10.88 0.41 2.12
CA PHE A 128 10.33 -0.38 3.21
C PHE A 128 9.67 0.52 4.24
N GLN A 129 8.41 0.22 4.62
CA GLN A 129 7.71 0.88 5.70
C GLN A 129 7.81 0.07 6.98
N GLN A 130 8.12 0.74 8.07
CA GLN A 130 8.30 0.15 9.38
C GLN A 130 7.61 0.95 10.47
N TYR A 131 7.09 0.22 11.47
CA TYR A 131 6.69 0.78 12.76
C TYR A 131 7.85 0.78 13.73
N PHE A 132 7.76 1.64 14.74
CA PHE A 132 8.73 1.70 15.82
C PHE A 132 8.26 0.76 16.96
N PHE A 133 8.96 -0.32 17.17
CA PHE A 133 8.66 -1.27 18.24
C PHE A 133 9.29 -0.86 19.56
N LYS A 134 8.73 -1.34 20.69
CA LYS A 134 9.34 -1.17 22.02
C LYS A 134 10.72 -1.82 22.07
N ASP A 135 10.84 -2.98 21.46
CA ASP A 135 12.10 -3.64 21.21
C ASP A 135 12.84 -2.93 20.06
N ARG A 136 13.93 -2.28 20.41
CA ARG A 136 14.74 -1.53 19.45
C ARG A 136 15.59 -2.44 18.58
N GLU A 137 16.03 -3.56 19.10
CA GLU A 137 16.84 -4.53 18.35
C GLU A 137 16.00 -5.11 17.20
N LEU A 138 14.74 -5.41 17.46
CA LEU A 138 13.79 -5.80 16.42
C LEU A 138 13.64 -4.69 15.35
N THR A 139 13.44 -3.45 15.77
CA THR A 139 13.29 -2.33 14.84
C THR A 139 14.53 -2.20 13.95
N LEU A 140 15.72 -2.23 14.54
CA LEU A 140 16.99 -2.12 13.81
C LEU A 140 17.26 -3.34 12.94
N GLY A 141 16.96 -4.55 13.44
CA GLY A 141 17.12 -5.80 12.69
C GLY A 141 16.28 -5.84 11.43
N MET A 142 15.03 -5.39 11.48
CA MET A 142 14.18 -5.31 10.27
C MET A 142 14.70 -4.27 9.28
N ALA A 143 15.19 -3.13 9.76
CA ALA A 143 15.80 -2.12 8.89
C ALA A 143 17.04 -2.66 8.18
N ALA A 144 17.91 -3.38 8.91
CA ALA A 144 19.10 -4.01 8.34
C ALA A 144 18.74 -5.06 7.28
N ARG A 145 17.77 -5.93 7.55
CA ARG A 145 17.27 -6.89 6.56
C ARG A 145 16.76 -6.21 5.29
N ALA A 146 16.02 -5.10 5.44
CA ALA A 146 15.53 -4.35 4.29
C ALA A 146 16.69 -3.74 3.49
N GLU A 147 17.71 -3.20 4.15
CA GLU A 147 18.92 -2.68 3.50
C GLU A 147 19.67 -3.78 2.74
N GLU A 148 19.89 -4.93 3.38
CA GLU A 148 20.53 -6.11 2.76
C GLU A 148 19.75 -6.64 1.56
N ALA A 149 18.42 -6.60 1.61
CA ALA A 149 17.55 -7.00 0.51
C ALA A 149 17.48 -5.96 -0.62
N GLY A 150 18.10 -4.77 -0.48
CA GLY A 150 18.19 -3.77 -1.54
C GLY A 150 17.08 -2.72 -1.54
N TYR A 151 16.35 -2.56 -0.44
CA TYR A 151 15.42 -1.43 -0.28
C TYR A 151 16.20 -0.12 -0.19
N THR A 152 15.78 0.89 -0.95
CA THR A 152 16.54 2.14 -1.12
C THR A 152 16.12 3.27 -0.17
N ALA A 153 15.04 3.10 0.56
CA ALA A 153 14.60 4.03 1.60
C ALA A 153 13.75 3.33 2.68
N LEU A 154 13.77 3.90 3.87
CA LEU A 154 12.96 3.50 5.01
C LEU A 154 11.88 4.56 5.28
N CYS A 155 10.61 4.13 5.31
CA CYS A 155 9.46 4.94 5.69
C CYS A 155 9.05 4.60 7.12
N LEU A 156 9.37 5.45 8.07
CA LEU A 156 9.03 5.23 9.47
C LEU A 156 7.64 5.79 9.79
N THR A 157 6.72 4.92 10.23
CA THR A 157 5.36 5.29 10.65
C THR A 157 5.36 5.71 12.12
N LEU A 158 5.02 6.96 12.40
CA LEU A 158 5.09 7.57 13.74
C LEU A 158 3.72 7.93 14.33
N ASP A 159 2.66 7.85 13.56
CA ASP A 159 1.30 8.29 13.92
C ASP A 159 0.38 7.17 14.45
N ALA A 160 0.81 5.91 14.41
CA ALA A 160 0.04 4.75 14.86
C ALA A 160 0.19 4.49 16.37
N LYS A 161 -0.11 5.46 17.22
CA LYS A 161 0.03 5.35 18.69
C LYS A 161 -1.04 4.50 19.35
N ILE A 162 -2.22 4.42 18.76
CA ILE A 162 -3.40 3.75 19.30
C ILE A 162 -4.05 2.94 18.19
N SER A 163 -4.37 1.68 18.49
CA SER A 163 -5.14 0.86 17.55
C SER A 163 -6.56 1.44 17.37
N PRO A 164 -7.00 1.69 16.15
CA PRO A 164 -8.32 2.23 15.90
C PRO A 164 -9.40 1.19 16.23
N LYS A 165 -10.52 1.65 16.82
CA LYS A 165 -11.71 0.80 17.00
C LYS A 165 -12.38 0.58 15.64
N ARG A 166 -12.07 -0.51 14.98
CA ARG A 166 -12.66 -0.89 13.69
C ARG A 166 -13.90 -1.74 13.94
N GLU A 167 -15.07 -1.12 13.97
CA GLU A 167 -16.31 -1.79 14.35
C GLU A 167 -16.73 -2.88 13.39
N ARG A 168 -16.44 -2.76 12.10
CA ARG A 168 -16.69 -3.84 11.13
C ARG A 168 -15.87 -5.08 11.46
N ASN A 169 -14.59 -4.92 11.80
CA ASN A 169 -13.73 -6.03 12.19
C ASN A 169 -14.25 -6.73 13.46
N ILE A 170 -14.66 -5.94 14.45
CA ILE A 170 -15.22 -6.47 15.72
C ILE A 170 -16.49 -7.28 15.44
N ARG A 171 -17.41 -6.77 14.60
CA ARG A 171 -18.65 -7.50 14.25
C ARG A 171 -18.42 -8.76 13.41
N ASN A 172 -17.29 -8.85 12.72
CA ASN A 172 -16.90 -10.02 11.92
C ASN A 172 -15.98 -10.97 12.68
N ASP A 173 -15.65 -10.72 13.94
CA ASP A 173 -14.60 -11.44 14.70
C ASP A 173 -13.30 -11.59 13.87
N TYR A 174 -12.97 -10.54 13.12
CA TYR A 174 -11.87 -10.58 12.15
C TYR A 174 -10.53 -10.55 12.86
N VAL A 175 -9.75 -11.61 12.63
CA VAL A 175 -8.35 -11.71 13.01
C VAL A 175 -7.52 -11.71 11.73
N GLY A 176 -6.77 -10.65 11.50
CA GLY A 176 -5.87 -10.56 10.36
C GLY A 176 -4.72 -11.57 10.49
N PRO A 177 -4.14 -12.01 9.37
CA PRO A 177 -2.97 -12.90 9.41
C PRO A 177 -1.76 -12.18 10.00
N VAL A 178 -0.90 -12.95 10.66
CA VAL A 178 0.41 -12.46 11.12
C VAL A 178 1.35 -12.41 9.91
N SER A 179 2.07 -11.30 9.77
CA SER A 179 3.06 -11.17 8.70
C SER A 179 4.24 -12.14 8.91
N PRO A 180 4.71 -12.82 7.85
CA PRO A 180 5.89 -13.68 7.91
C PRO A 180 7.17 -12.91 8.29
N ASN A 181 7.18 -11.61 8.14
CA ASN A 181 8.30 -10.77 8.59
C ASN A 181 8.48 -10.78 10.11
N TYR A 182 7.46 -11.17 10.87
CA TYR A 182 7.46 -11.28 12.33
C TYR A 182 7.44 -12.73 12.84
N ALA A 183 7.39 -13.72 11.97
CA ALA A 183 7.21 -15.14 12.35
C ALA A 183 8.35 -15.73 13.22
N HIS A 184 9.46 -15.03 13.36
CA HIS A 184 10.60 -15.40 14.21
C HIS A 184 10.62 -14.66 15.56
N LEU A 185 9.54 -13.98 15.90
CA LEU A 185 9.42 -13.12 17.08
C LEU A 185 8.47 -13.74 18.12
N ASP A 186 8.62 -15.03 18.41
CA ASP A 186 7.91 -15.73 19.48
C ASP A 186 8.53 -15.43 20.86
#